data_ba9185befd5430534cb214256f229535
#
_entry.id   ba9185befd5430534cb214256f229535
#
_cell.length_a   1.000
_cell.length_b   1.000
_cell.length_c   1.000
_cell.angle_alpha   90.00
_cell.angle_beta   90.00
_cell.angle_gamma   90.00
#
_symmetry.space_group_name_H-M   'P 1'
#
loop_
_entity.id
_entity.type
_entity.pdbx_description
1 polymer ?
#
loop_
_entity_poly.entity_id
_entity_poly.type
_entity_poly.pdbx_seq_one_letter_code
_entity_poly.pdbx_strand_id
1 'polypeptide(L)'
;MLDQLIVGTFEQCFKKYFYDELVIGKLAHSEFKSGVQKGDEVDVIMPGTVAMFDYDGGDLPDAEVVTNSSTKVRIDKGRGFHFELKEIERKTIENAKDAGQKVNLVKEYSMDAVKQFASTVDQAYADLYTRAGHYVDGGEGKAITLSESNVKDLLAYMQAKFKRGDNKGHTNWIDGQMIAIVPPEFQFFLGKVEDYAYVESGHKKIEKGFVGKLAGWDIMVSNNVKGVTAEGKTTYYPLFGIKGKTLAGGVSSDLNTTPYKPEKNFNTRYKGYGLYGVGAPRADFLGSAKVEATMTIGQ
;
A
#
# COMPACT_ATOMS: atom_id res chain seq x y z
N MET A 1 -30.52 17.88 -9.04
CA MET A 1 -30.25 16.69 -9.89
C MET A 1 -28.77 16.57 -10.28
N LEU A 2 -28.11 17.59 -10.86
CA LEU A 2 -26.69 17.53 -11.24
C LEU A 2 -25.76 17.33 -10.03
N ASP A 3 -25.99 18.01 -8.92
CA ASP A 3 -25.16 17.91 -7.71
C ASP A 3 -25.19 16.51 -7.11
N GLN A 4 -26.34 15.83 -7.12
CA GLN A 4 -26.45 14.44 -6.69
C GLN A 4 -25.73 13.48 -7.65
N LEU A 5 -25.77 13.78 -8.95
CA LEU A 5 -25.03 12.99 -9.95
C LEU A 5 -23.53 13.10 -9.74
N ILE A 6 -23.04 14.30 -9.40
CA ILE A 6 -21.62 14.54 -9.12
C ILE A 6 -21.18 13.77 -7.87
N VAL A 7 -21.94 13.86 -6.78
CA VAL A 7 -21.66 13.10 -5.53
C VAL A 7 -21.63 11.60 -5.81
N GLY A 8 -22.64 11.07 -6.51
CA GLY A 8 -22.69 9.67 -6.88
C GLY A 8 -21.50 9.23 -7.77
N THR A 9 -21.01 10.13 -8.64
CA THR A 9 -19.82 9.85 -9.46
C THR A 9 -18.56 9.75 -8.60
N PHE A 10 -18.38 10.61 -7.58
CA PHE A 10 -17.25 10.52 -6.64
C PHE A 10 -17.27 9.20 -5.89
N GLU A 11 -18.40 8.82 -5.32
CA GLU A 11 -18.53 7.56 -4.58
C GLU A 11 -18.26 6.32 -5.47
N GLN A 12 -18.82 6.33 -6.69
CA GLN A 12 -18.59 5.25 -7.65
C GLN A 12 -17.12 5.16 -8.07
N CYS A 13 -16.48 6.30 -8.35
CA CYS A 13 -15.05 6.34 -8.66
C CYS A 13 -14.22 5.83 -7.50
N PHE A 14 -14.54 6.22 -6.26
CA PHE A 14 -13.84 5.75 -5.08
C PHE A 14 -13.95 4.23 -4.94
N LYS A 15 -15.17 3.69 -4.91
CA LYS A 15 -15.40 2.24 -4.77
C LYS A 15 -14.74 1.41 -5.87
N LYS A 16 -14.65 1.95 -7.09
CA LYS A 16 -14.12 1.22 -8.25
C LYS A 16 -12.60 1.29 -8.37
N TYR A 17 -12.00 2.46 -8.10
CA TYR A 17 -10.60 2.71 -8.46
C TYR A 17 -9.65 2.79 -7.28
N PHE A 18 -10.13 3.04 -6.05
CA PHE A 18 -9.27 3.23 -4.89
C PHE A 18 -8.30 2.06 -4.68
N TYR A 19 -8.80 0.84 -4.76
CA TYR A 19 -7.99 -0.37 -4.57
C TYR A 19 -6.99 -0.63 -5.70
N ASP A 20 -7.43 -0.37 -6.92
CA ASP A 20 -6.58 -0.52 -8.09
C ASP A 20 -5.40 0.48 -8.05
N GLU A 21 -5.55 1.60 -7.34
CA GLU A 21 -4.53 2.63 -7.20
C GLU A 21 -3.51 2.34 -6.08
N LEU A 22 -3.89 1.57 -5.05
CA LEU A 22 -2.99 1.19 -3.97
C LEU A 22 -1.91 0.22 -4.46
N VAL A 23 -0.66 0.52 -4.13
CA VAL A 23 0.49 -0.36 -4.38
C VAL A 23 0.98 -1.00 -3.09
N ILE A 24 1.30 -0.18 -2.07
CA ILE A 24 1.76 -0.65 -0.75
C ILE A 24 0.61 -1.29 0.01
N GLY A 25 -0.60 -0.78 -0.15
CA GLY A 25 -1.81 -1.36 0.42
C GLY A 25 -2.07 -2.82 0.03
N LYS A 26 -1.42 -3.36 -1.02
CA LYS A 26 -1.50 -4.79 -1.36
C LYS A 26 -0.86 -5.72 -0.33
N LEU A 27 0.05 -5.21 0.49
CA LEU A 27 0.58 -5.93 1.66
C LEU A 27 -0.42 -5.96 2.82
N ALA A 28 -1.43 -5.09 2.80
CA ALA A 28 -2.37 -4.95 3.88
C ALA A 28 -3.56 -5.90 3.72
N HIS A 29 -3.97 -6.46 4.86
CA HIS A 29 -5.32 -6.96 5.04
C HIS A 29 -6.23 -5.75 5.29
N SER A 30 -7.03 -5.39 4.31
CA SER A 30 -7.87 -4.19 4.39
C SER A 30 -9.30 -4.60 4.65
N GLU A 31 -9.83 -4.21 5.81
CA GLU A 31 -11.24 -4.29 6.10
C GLU A 31 -11.93 -2.97 5.81
N PHE A 32 -12.97 -3.03 5.00
CA PHE A 32 -13.79 -1.88 4.67
C PHE A 32 -15.06 -1.92 5.48
N LYS A 33 -15.25 -0.90 6.28
CA LYS A 33 -16.51 -0.67 6.99
C LYS A 33 -17.19 0.55 6.40
N SER A 34 -18.44 0.40 5.96
CA SER A 34 -19.32 1.55 5.74
C SER A 34 -19.64 2.19 7.10
N GLY A 35 -19.68 3.53 7.15
CA GLY A 35 -20.05 4.25 8.38
C GLY A 35 -18.95 4.33 9.45
N VAL A 36 -17.68 4.14 9.07
CA VAL A 36 -16.54 4.27 9.95
C VAL A 36 -16.44 5.69 10.52
N GLN A 37 -16.32 5.80 11.83
CA GLN A 37 -16.09 7.04 12.54
C GLN A 37 -14.65 7.17 13.01
N LYS A 38 -14.22 8.40 13.25
CA LYS A 38 -12.90 8.65 13.83
C LYS A 38 -12.83 8.05 15.23
N GLY A 39 -11.86 7.18 15.45
CA GLY A 39 -11.67 6.47 16.70
C GLY A 39 -12.12 5.02 16.67
N ASP A 40 -12.78 4.57 15.62
CA ASP A 40 -13.08 3.16 15.42
C ASP A 40 -11.81 2.32 15.36
N GLU A 41 -11.92 1.10 15.82
CA GLU A 41 -10.82 0.14 15.84
C GLU A 41 -11.15 -1.06 14.94
N VAL A 42 -10.15 -1.51 14.22
CA VAL A 42 -10.17 -2.76 13.46
C VAL A 42 -9.33 -3.77 14.22
N ASP A 43 -9.95 -4.85 14.67
CA ASP A 43 -9.27 -5.93 15.37
C ASP A 43 -8.67 -6.90 14.34
N VAL A 44 -7.35 -7.04 14.36
CA VAL A 44 -6.63 -8.04 13.56
C VAL A 44 -6.27 -9.20 14.46
N ILE A 45 -6.97 -10.32 14.30
CA ILE A 45 -6.73 -11.54 15.08
C ILE A 45 -5.55 -12.30 14.46
N MET A 46 -4.55 -12.60 15.28
CA MET A 46 -3.44 -13.46 14.93
C MET A 46 -3.63 -14.80 15.61
N PRO A 47 -3.81 -15.90 14.86
CA PRO A 47 -3.94 -17.23 15.46
C PRO A 47 -2.64 -17.60 16.18
N GLY A 48 -2.79 -18.20 17.35
CA GLY A 48 -1.69 -18.79 18.09
C GLY A 48 -1.12 -20.02 17.38
N THR A 49 0.08 -20.43 17.78
CA THR A 49 0.73 -21.65 17.30
C THR A 49 0.42 -22.81 18.24
N VAL A 50 0.24 -23.99 17.68
CA VAL A 50 0.07 -25.23 18.45
C VAL A 50 1.43 -25.87 18.63
N ALA A 51 1.80 -26.21 19.89
CA ALA A 51 3.00 -26.96 20.16
C ALA A 51 2.80 -28.45 19.79
N MET A 52 3.80 -29.05 19.17
CA MET A 52 3.85 -30.48 18.91
C MET A 52 4.69 -31.15 19.99
N PHE A 53 4.31 -32.33 20.38
CA PHE A 53 5.06 -33.18 21.33
C PHE A 53 5.40 -34.50 20.70
N ASP A 54 6.48 -35.15 21.21
CA ASP A 54 6.84 -36.48 20.78
C ASP A 54 5.93 -37.51 21.46
N TYR A 55 5.30 -38.38 20.67
CA TYR A 55 4.40 -39.41 21.16
C TYR A 55 5.09 -40.75 21.10
N ASP A 56 5.27 -41.38 22.25
CA ASP A 56 5.92 -42.68 22.43
C ASP A 56 4.96 -43.86 22.70
N GLY A 57 3.65 -43.60 22.59
CA GLY A 57 2.60 -44.61 22.86
C GLY A 57 2.09 -44.59 24.30
N GLY A 58 2.56 -43.67 25.14
CA GLY A 58 2.11 -43.47 26.52
C GLY A 58 0.90 -42.50 26.64
N ASP A 59 0.66 -42.02 27.86
CA ASP A 59 -0.40 -41.06 28.15
C ASP A 59 -0.12 -39.72 27.44
N LEU A 60 -1.22 -39.06 26.98
CA LEU A 60 -1.12 -37.76 26.37
C LEU A 60 -0.82 -36.67 27.42
N PRO A 61 0.03 -35.70 27.11
CA PRO A 61 0.19 -34.54 27.99
C PRO A 61 -1.12 -33.73 28.07
N ASP A 62 -1.21 -32.90 29.08
CA ASP A 62 -2.36 -32.00 29.23
C ASP A 62 -2.56 -31.13 28.01
N ALA A 63 -3.80 -30.90 27.61
CA ALA A 63 -4.14 -30.12 26.43
C ALA A 63 -3.66 -28.66 26.59
N GLU A 64 -2.90 -28.18 25.61
CA GLU A 64 -2.46 -26.80 25.54
C GLU A 64 -3.63 -25.87 25.19
N VAL A 65 -3.78 -24.78 25.91
CA VAL A 65 -4.73 -23.70 25.55
C VAL A 65 -4.04 -22.77 24.55
N VAL A 66 -4.39 -22.90 23.28
CA VAL A 66 -3.86 -22.01 22.23
C VAL A 66 -4.45 -20.61 22.43
N THR A 67 -3.59 -19.63 22.71
CA THR A 67 -3.99 -18.25 22.91
C THR A 67 -3.81 -17.47 21.63
N ASN A 68 -4.90 -16.91 21.09
CA ASN A 68 -4.83 -15.98 19.97
C ASN A 68 -4.45 -14.59 20.47
N SER A 69 -3.58 -13.90 19.75
CA SER A 69 -3.31 -12.49 20.00
C SER A 69 -4.13 -11.62 19.04
N SER A 70 -4.53 -10.44 19.48
CA SER A 70 -5.19 -9.44 18.64
C SER A 70 -4.44 -8.13 18.69
N THR A 71 -4.33 -7.48 17.54
CA THR A 71 -3.78 -6.13 17.45
C THR A 71 -4.84 -5.21 16.88
N LYS A 72 -5.07 -4.09 17.57
CA LYS A 72 -6.04 -3.09 17.15
C LYS A 72 -5.40 -2.04 16.27
N VAL A 73 -5.99 -1.81 15.12
CA VAL A 73 -5.63 -0.71 14.20
C VAL A 73 -6.67 0.37 14.35
N ARG A 74 -6.27 1.52 14.89
CA ARG A 74 -7.16 2.65 15.13
C ARG A 74 -7.27 3.53 13.90
N ILE A 75 -8.49 3.92 13.55
CA ILE A 75 -8.80 4.85 12.47
C ILE A 75 -8.77 6.27 13.05
N ASP A 76 -7.64 6.94 12.94
CA ASP A 76 -7.41 8.25 13.54
C ASP A 76 -7.05 9.35 12.55
N LYS A 77 -6.78 8.97 11.29
CA LYS A 77 -6.34 9.88 10.24
C LYS A 77 -7.48 10.19 9.27
N GLY A 78 -7.49 11.40 8.77
CA GLY A 78 -8.45 11.83 7.77
C GLY A 78 -7.79 12.71 6.72
N ARG A 79 -8.26 12.61 5.48
CA ARG A 79 -7.86 13.46 4.37
C ARG A 79 -9.10 13.99 3.69
N GLY A 80 -9.13 15.28 3.42
CA GLY A 80 -10.26 15.91 2.76
C GLY A 80 -9.86 16.62 1.48
N PHE A 81 -10.84 16.86 0.65
CA PHE A 81 -10.72 17.72 -0.53
C PHE A 81 -11.79 18.81 -0.50
N HIS A 82 -11.47 19.94 -1.10
CA HIS A 82 -12.39 21.04 -1.25
C HIS A 82 -12.05 21.79 -2.55
N PHE A 83 -12.99 21.85 -3.49
CA PHE A 83 -12.80 22.54 -4.74
C PHE A 83 -14.09 23.28 -5.19
N GLU A 84 -13.95 24.24 -6.07
CA GLU A 84 -15.02 25.07 -6.60
C GLU A 84 -15.14 24.85 -8.11
N LEU A 85 -16.37 24.63 -8.58
CA LEU A 85 -16.72 24.66 -10.00
C LEU A 85 -17.40 25.99 -10.29
N LYS A 86 -16.79 26.77 -11.18
CA LYS A 86 -17.39 28.04 -11.64
C LYS A 86 -18.64 27.75 -12.45
N GLU A 87 -19.67 28.54 -12.25
CA GLU A 87 -20.95 28.37 -12.96
C GLU A 87 -20.79 28.47 -14.49
N ILE A 88 -19.84 29.29 -14.96
CA ILE A 88 -19.50 29.40 -16.39
C ILE A 88 -18.93 28.11 -16.94
N GLU A 89 -18.00 27.50 -16.22
CA GLU A 89 -17.37 26.20 -16.61
C GLU A 89 -18.42 25.10 -16.60
N ARG A 90 -19.31 25.10 -15.61
CA ARG A 90 -20.40 24.13 -15.49
C ARG A 90 -21.34 24.21 -16.71
N LYS A 91 -21.76 25.42 -17.12
CA LYS A 91 -22.57 25.62 -18.32
C LYS A 91 -21.85 25.22 -19.60
N THR A 92 -20.55 25.46 -19.68
CA THR A 92 -19.72 25.00 -20.82
C THR A 92 -19.71 23.49 -20.93
N ILE A 93 -19.59 22.78 -19.80
CA ILE A 93 -19.63 21.31 -19.75
C ILE A 93 -21.02 20.78 -20.15
N GLU A 94 -22.10 21.43 -19.69
CA GLU A 94 -23.45 21.05 -20.05
C GLU A 94 -23.67 21.23 -21.55
N ASN A 95 -23.28 22.37 -22.12
CA ASN A 95 -23.39 22.65 -23.56
C ASN A 95 -22.53 21.70 -24.41
N ALA A 96 -21.33 21.30 -23.92
CA ALA A 96 -20.48 20.35 -24.60
C ALA A 96 -21.09 18.94 -24.65
N LYS A 97 -21.81 18.52 -23.60
CA LYS A 97 -22.59 17.29 -23.61
C LYS A 97 -23.72 17.31 -24.62
N ASP A 98 -24.44 18.39 -24.69
CA ASP A 98 -25.54 18.57 -25.66
C ASP A 98 -25.03 18.59 -27.10
N ALA A 99 -23.79 19.04 -27.30
CA ALA A 99 -23.08 18.97 -28.59
C ALA A 99 -22.44 17.60 -28.89
N GLY A 100 -22.69 16.55 -28.07
CA GLY A 100 -22.19 15.21 -28.27
C GLY A 100 -20.73 14.99 -27.85
N GLN A 101 -20.09 15.96 -27.21
CA GLN A 101 -18.73 15.81 -26.69
C GLN A 101 -18.73 15.07 -25.36
N LYS A 102 -17.92 13.99 -25.28
CA LYS A 102 -17.81 13.15 -24.08
C LYS A 102 -16.81 13.69 -23.04
N VAL A 103 -16.80 15.01 -22.80
CA VAL A 103 -15.92 15.57 -21.77
C VAL A 103 -16.58 15.38 -20.40
N ASN A 104 -15.99 14.51 -19.58
CA ASN A 104 -16.48 14.25 -18.23
C ASN A 104 -15.47 14.74 -17.18
N LEU A 105 -15.31 16.07 -17.09
CA LEU A 105 -14.40 16.71 -16.13
C LEU A 105 -14.67 16.31 -14.69
N VAL A 106 -15.93 16.10 -14.32
CA VAL A 106 -16.30 15.65 -12.97
C VAL A 106 -15.68 14.28 -12.66
N LYS A 107 -15.70 13.37 -13.64
CA LYS A 107 -15.07 12.05 -13.47
C LYS A 107 -13.55 12.17 -13.33
N GLU A 108 -12.92 13.04 -14.08
CA GLU A 108 -11.48 13.27 -13.99
C GLU A 108 -11.06 13.86 -12.65
N TYR A 109 -11.78 14.88 -12.16
CA TYR A 109 -11.56 15.43 -10.81
C TYR A 109 -11.82 14.39 -9.72
N SER A 110 -12.84 13.54 -9.88
CA SER A 110 -13.12 12.45 -8.94
C SER A 110 -11.98 11.42 -8.94
N MET A 111 -11.49 11.04 -10.11
CA MET A 111 -10.37 10.10 -10.22
C MET A 111 -9.07 10.67 -9.64
N ASP A 112 -8.81 11.95 -9.86
CA ASP A 112 -7.62 12.60 -9.30
C ASP A 112 -7.70 12.66 -7.77
N ALA A 113 -8.85 13.03 -7.21
CA ALA A 113 -9.06 13.00 -5.75
C ALA A 113 -8.86 11.59 -5.15
N VAL A 114 -9.37 10.55 -5.83
CA VAL A 114 -9.19 9.15 -5.42
C VAL A 114 -7.72 8.74 -5.47
N LYS A 115 -6.99 9.12 -6.51
CA LYS A 115 -5.55 8.84 -6.64
C LYS A 115 -4.72 9.52 -5.56
N GLN A 116 -5.01 10.79 -5.26
CA GLN A 116 -4.32 11.53 -4.20
C GLN A 116 -4.61 10.93 -2.82
N PHE A 117 -5.85 10.50 -2.58
CA PHE A 117 -6.22 9.84 -1.33
C PHE A 117 -5.51 8.48 -1.21
N ALA A 118 -5.52 7.65 -2.26
CA ALA A 118 -4.80 6.37 -2.29
C ALA A 118 -3.30 6.54 -2.08
N SER A 119 -2.68 7.54 -2.72
CA SER A 119 -1.27 7.88 -2.49
C SER A 119 -0.99 8.28 -1.04
N THR A 120 -1.91 9.02 -0.40
CA THR A 120 -1.77 9.38 1.03
C THR A 120 -1.83 8.16 1.93
N VAL A 121 -2.73 7.21 1.65
CA VAL A 121 -2.85 5.96 2.40
C VAL A 121 -1.61 5.09 2.19
N ASP A 122 -1.12 4.98 0.95
CA ASP A 122 0.13 4.26 0.63
C ASP A 122 1.33 4.86 1.36
N GLN A 123 1.46 6.18 1.42
CA GLN A 123 2.52 6.84 2.18
C GLN A 123 2.44 6.53 3.69
N ALA A 124 1.22 6.46 4.23
CA ALA A 124 1.03 6.07 5.63
C ALA A 124 1.44 4.61 5.88
N TYR A 125 1.22 3.71 4.93
CA TYR A 125 1.76 2.35 4.98
C TYR A 125 3.29 2.33 4.85
N ALA A 126 3.86 3.16 3.98
CA ALA A 126 5.30 3.26 3.81
C ALA A 126 6.01 3.67 5.11
N ASP A 127 5.42 4.56 5.89
CA ASP A 127 5.97 5.01 7.17
C ASP A 127 6.06 3.90 8.23
N LEU A 128 5.39 2.76 8.02
CA LEU A 128 5.47 1.59 8.90
C LEU A 128 6.78 0.79 8.75
N TYR A 129 7.69 1.18 7.84
CA TYR A 129 9.01 0.54 7.69
C TYR A 129 9.78 0.44 9.01
N THR A 130 9.57 1.39 9.92
CA THR A 130 10.20 1.42 11.25
C THR A 130 9.76 0.27 12.16
N ARG A 131 8.65 -0.38 11.83
CA ARG A 131 8.10 -1.52 12.57
C ARG A 131 8.48 -2.88 11.94
N ALA A 132 9.36 -2.88 10.95
CA ALA A 132 9.81 -4.10 10.30
C ALA A 132 10.60 -5.00 11.27
N GLY A 133 10.16 -6.24 11.43
CA GLY A 133 10.86 -7.25 12.23
C GLY A 133 12.12 -7.77 11.52
N HIS A 134 12.16 -7.69 10.19
CA HIS A 134 13.31 -8.02 9.38
C HIS A 134 13.88 -6.74 8.76
N TYR A 135 14.90 -6.20 9.41
CA TYR A 135 15.59 -5.00 8.92
C TYR A 135 16.98 -5.35 8.43
N VAL A 136 17.39 -4.75 7.31
CA VAL A 136 18.70 -4.94 6.70
C VAL A 136 19.33 -3.60 6.34
N ASP A 137 20.57 -3.42 6.72
CA ASP A 137 21.38 -2.26 6.38
C ASP A 137 22.78 -2.69 5.90
N GLY A 138 23.61 -1.73 5.54
CA GLY A 138 24.99 -1.95 5.12
C GLY A 138 25.98 -2.15 6.29
N GLY A 139 25.48 -2.37 7.50
CA GLY A 139 26.25 -2.43 8.73
C GLY A 139 26.36 -1.08 9.43
N GLU A 140 26.31 -1.09 10.76
CA GLU A 140 26.39 0.12 11.62
C GLU A 140 25.38 1.22 11.26
N GLY A 141 24.20 0.85 10.74
CA GLY A 141 23.16 1.79 10.34
C GLY A 141 23.43 2.53 9.03
N LYS A 142 24.45 2.13 8.26
CA LYS A 142 24.74 2.70 6.93
C LYS A 142 23.75 2.18 5.90
N ALA A 143 23.52 2.97 4.84
CA ALA A 143 22.72 2.52 3.72
C ALA A 143 23.51 1.53 2.84
N ILE A 144 22.82 0.54 2.28
CA ILE A 144 23.38 -0.33 1.25
C ILE A 144 23.36 0.44 -0.06
N THR A 145 24.52 0.74 -0.62
CA THR A 145 24.59 1.33 -1.96
C THR A 145 24.22 0.26 -2.98
N LEU A 146 23.11 0.48 -3.69
CA LEU A 146 22.63 -0.46 -4.69
C LEU A 146 23.56 -0.49 -5.91
N SER A 147 23.81 -1.70 -6.37
CA SER A 147 24.57 -2.01 -7.58
C SER A 147 23.92 -3.17 -8.31
N GLU A 148 24.29 -3.38 -9.55
CA GLU A 148 23.86 -4.49 -10.38
C GLU A 148 24.14 -5.85 -9.74
N SER A 149 25.28 -5.97 -9.05
CA SER A 149 25.71 -7.21 -8.41
C SER A 149 24.99 -7.53 -7.11
N ASN A 150 24.57 -6.52 -6.31
CA ASN A 150 24.05 -6.75 -4.97
C ASN A 150 22.53 -6.68 -4.83
N VAL A 151 21.82 -6.18 -5.84
CA VAL A 151 20.35 -6.12 -5.85
C VAL A 151 19.73 -7.51 -5.68
N LYS A 152 20.23 -8.50 -6.43
CA LYS A 152 19.76 -9.88 -6.35
C LYS A 152 20.07 -10.50 -4.99
N ASP A 153 21.26 -10.24 -4.47
CA ASP A 153 21.70 -10.75 -3.16
C ASP A 153 20.86 -10.18 -2.02
N LEU A 154 20.52 -8.89 -2.07
CA LEU A 154 19.62 -8.26 -1.10
C LEU A 154 18.24 -8.94 -1.08
N LEU A 155 17.66 -9.18 -2.26
CA LEU A 155 16.36 -9.85 -2.38
C LEU A 155 16.42 -11.30 -1.90
N ALA A 156 17.47 -12.05 -2.26
CA ALA A 156 17.67 -13.42 -1.83
C ALA A 156 17.90 -13.50 -0.30
N TYR A 157 18.66 -12.57 0.26
CA TYR A 157 18.91 -12.50 1.69
C TYR A 157 17.62 -12.20 2.48
N MET A 158 16.81 -11.25 2.01
CA MET A 158 15.51 -10.98 2.61
C MET A 158 14.59 -12.21 2.53
N GLN A 159 14.56 -12.91 1.39
CA GLN A 159 13.79 -14.14 1.25
C GLN A 159 14.24 -15.20 2.26
N ALA A 160 15.55 -15.39 2.42
CA ALA A 160 16.09 -16.34 3.38
C ALA A 160 15.70 -16.00 4.83
N LYS A 161 15.71 -14.71 5.20
CA LYS A 161 15.23 -14.25 6.51
C LYS A 161 13.76 -14.59 6.73
N PHE A 162 12.90 -14.34 5.74
CA PHE A 162 11.47 -14.66 5.83
C PHE A 162 11.23 -16.17 5.94
N LYS A 163 11.97 -16.99 5.20
CA LYS A 163 11.83 -18.46 5.22
C LYS A 163 12.41 -19.13 6.45
N ARG A 164 13.40 -18.53 7.09
CA ARG A 164 14.05 -19.12 8.27
C ARG A 164 13.15 -19.13 9.51
N GLY A 165 12.15 -18.23 9.58
CA GLY A 165 11.30 -18.05 10.75
C GLY A 165 12.05 -17.45 11.95
N ASP A 166 11.39 -17.49 13.11
CA ASP A 166 12.02 -17.21 14.37
C ASP A 166 12.81 -18.45 14.80
N ASN A 167 14.00 -18.43 15.21
CA ASN A 167 14.83 -19.57 15.65
C ASN A 167 14.22 -20.39 16.80
N LYS A 168 12.90 -20.29 17.06
CA LYS A 168 12.17 -20.96 18.13
C LYS A 168 11.52 -22.30 17.71
N GLY A 169 11.92 -22.85 16.58
CA GLY A 169 11.41 -24.13 16.10
C GLY A 169 10.03 -24.07 15.44
N HIS A 170 9.43 -22.88 15.41
CA HIS A 170 8.23 -22.67 14.63
C HIS A 170 8.65 -22.54 13.16
N THR A 171 8.36 -23.54 12.38
CA THR A 171 8.33 -23.41 10.92
C THR A 171 7.19 -22.46 10.59
N ASN A 172 7.41 -21.18 10.78
CA ASN A 172 6.51 -20.16 10.24
C ASN A 172 6.63 -20.24 8.73
N TRP A 173 5.97 -21.23 8.17
CA TRP A 173 5.74 -21.30 6.75
C TRP A 173 5.00 -20.04 6.36
N ILE A 174 5.76 -19.12 5.80
CA ILE A 174 5.20 -17.93 5.18
C ILE A 174 4.55 -18.41 3.89
N ASP A 175 3.35 -18.94 4.04
CA ASP A 175 2.55 -19.33 2.90
C ASP A 175 1.84 -18.09 2.35
N GLY A 176 2.17 -17.77 1.10
CA GLY A 176 1.59 -16.63 0.42
C GLY A 176 2.50 -16.02 -0.63
N GLN A 177 1.93 -15.14 -1.43
CA GLN A 177 2.63 -14.39 -2.46
C GLN A 177 3.54 -13.34 -1.81
N MET A 178 4.85 -13.51 -1.98
CA MET A 178 5.85 -12.58 -1.46
C MET A 178 5.96 -11.36 -2.38
N ILE A 179 5.83 -10.17 -1.83
CA ILE A 179 5.88 -8.90 -2.56
C ILE A 179 7.03 -8.06 -2.03
N ALA A 180 7.83 -7.52 -2.94
CA ALA A 180 8.83 -6.49 -2.67
C ALA A 180 8.38 -5.18 -3.30
N ILE A 181 8.17 -4.15 -2.47
CA ILE A 181 7.80 -2.82 -2.93
C ILE A 181 9.01 -1.91 -2.86
N VAL A 182 9.45 -1.46 -4.03
CA VAL A 182 10.71 -0.76 -4.21
C VAL A 182 10.50 0.61 -4.85
N PRO A 183 11.40 1.58 -4.65
CA PRO A 183 11.33 2.85 -5.33
C PRO A 183 11.67 2.72 -6.82
N PRO A 184 11.29 3.70 -7.67
CA PRO A 184 11.56 3.66 -9.12
C PRO A 184 13.05 3.53 -9.45
N GLU A 185 13.93 4.10 -8.65
CA GLU A 185 15.39 4.05 -8.84
C GLU A 185 15.92 2.61 -8.76
N PHE A 186 15.27 1.76 -7.99
CA PHE A 186 15.60 0.35 -7.86
C PHE A 186 15.40 -0.41 -9.18
N GLN A 187 14.40 0.00 -9.97
CA GLN A 187 14.10 -0.62 -11.27
C GLN A 187 15.26 -0.51 -12.26
N PHE A 188 16.05 0.57 -12.19
CA PHE A 188 17.23 0.74 -13.02
C PHE A 188 18.24 -0.40 -12.84
N PHE A 189 18.45 -0.82 -11.59
CA PHE A 189 19.38 -1.91 -11.29
C PHE A 189 18.77 -3.28 -11.62
N LEU A 190 17.48 -3.45 -11.40
CA LEU A 190 16.77 -4.69 -11.74
C LEU A 190 16.86 -5.01 -13.24
N GLY A 191 16.72 -4.00 -14.08
CA GLY A 191 16.77 -4.17 -15.54
C GLY A 191 18.10 -4.71 -16.07
N LYS A 192 19.16 -4.68 -15.27
CA LYS A 192 20.48 -5.18 -15.62
C LYS A 192 20.76 -6.61 -15.13
N VAL A 193 19.87 -7.18 -14.32
CA VAL A 193 20.02 -8.54 -13.79
C VAL A 193 19.51 -9.54 -14.82
N GLU A 194 20.36 -10.48 -15.25
CA GLU A 194 20.03 -11.47 -16.30
C GLU A 194 18.81 -12.37 -15.95
N ASP A 195 18.62 -12.69 -14.68
CA ASP A 195 17.52 -13.54 -14.21
C ASP A 195 16.21 -12.78 -13.95
N TYR A 196 16.18 -11.48 -14.30
CA TYR A 196 14.98 -10.69 -14.09
C TYR A 196 13.94 -10.98 -15.17
N ALA A 197 12.86 -11.64 -14.77
CA ALA A 197 11.74 -11.92 -15.65
C ALA A 197 10.80 -10.71 -15.73
N TYR A 198 10.91 -9.95 -16.83
CA TYR A 198 9.88 -8.99 -17.20
C TYR A 198 8.60 -9.73 -17.54
N VAL A 199 7.48 -9.27 -17.01
CA VAL A 199 6.18 -9.79 -17.45
C VAL A 199 5.77 -9.09 -18.74
N GLU A 200 5.92 -9.79 -19.84
CA GLU A 200 5.26 -9.38 -21.09
C GLU A 200 3.74 -9.39 -20.89
N SER A 201 3.08 -8.35 -21.37
CA SER A 201 1.65 -8.13 -21.22
C SER A 201 0.82 -9.08 -22.09
N GLY A 202 0.84 -10.36 -21.74
CA GLY A 202 -0.03 -11.38 -22.35
C GLY A 202 -1.29 -11.61 -21.51
N HIS A 203 -2.41 -11.04 -21.91
CA HIS A 203 -3.79 -11.42 -21.55
C HIS A 203 -4.26 -11.43 -20.07
N LYS A 204 -3.46 -11.04 -19.08
CA LYS A 204 -3.91 -10.84 -17.69
C LYS A 204 -3.83 -9.37 -17.31
N LYS A 205 -4.84 -8.87 -16.60
CA LYS A 205 -4.82 -7.52 -15.99
C LYS A 205 -3.60 -7.44 -15.07
N ILE A 206 -2.58 -6.68 -15.49
CA ILE A 206 -1.37 -6.46 -14.69
C ILE A 206 -1.74 -5.56 -13.53
N GLU A 207 -1.40 -5.96 -12.32
CA GLU A 207 -1.60 -5.12 -11.13
C GLU A 207 -0.74 -3.85 -11.23
N LYS A 208 -1.29 -2.72 -10.80
CA LYS A 208 -0.57 -1.44 -10.82
C LYS A 208 0.72 -1.54 -10.00
N GLY A 209 1.81 -1.03 -10.57
CA GLY A 209 3.14 -1.06 -9.97
C GLY A 209 3.91 -2.36 -10.15
N PHE A 210 3.28 -3.45 -10.63
CA PHE A 210 3.98 -4.71 -10.86
C PHE A 210 4.94 -4.60 -12.06
N VAL A 211 6.18 -5.00 -11.87
CA VAL A 211 7.24 -4.88 -12.89
C VAL A 211 7.81 -6.24 -13.29
N GLY A 212 7.92 -7.18 -12.36
CA GLY A 212 8.45 -8.50 -12.67
C GLY A 212 8.69 -9.36 -11.44
N LYS A 213 9.44 -10.45 -11.62
CA LYS A 213 9.79 -11.40 -10.55
C LYS A 213 11.30 -11.59 -10.46
N LEU A 214 11.84 -11.58 -9.25
CA LEU A 214 13.24 -11.88 -8.99
C LEU A 214 13.41 -12.50 -7.60
N ALA A 215 14.24 -13.53 -7.49
CA ALA A 215 14.55 -14.20 -6.22
C ALA A 215 13.30 -14.58 -5.40
N GLY A 216 12.22 -15.03 -6.07
CA GLY A 216 10.96 -15.43 -5.43
C GLY A 216 10.06 -14.29 -4.96
N TRP A 217 10.41 -13.04 -5.23
CA TRP A 217 9.60 -11.86 -4.96
C TRP A 217 8.85 -11.38 -6.20
N ASP A 218 7.59 -11.03 -6.02
CA ASP A 218 6.86 -10.21 -6.98
C ASP A 218 7.23 -8.75 -6.73
N ILE A 219 7.89 -8.12 -7.70
CA ILE A 219 8.43 -6.78 -7.55
C ILE A 219 7.41 -5.75 -8.00
N MET A 220 7.10 -4.83 -7.09
CA MET A 220 6.23 -3.69 -7.34
C MET A 220 6.99 -2.39 -7.15
N VAL A 221 6.80 -1.45 -8.06
CA VAL A 221 7.41 -0.12 -7.99
C VAL A 221 6.39 0.90 -7.52
N SER A 222 6.77 1.71 -6.54
CA SER A 222 5.94 2.79 -6.02
C SER A 222 6.77 4.02 -5.66
N ASN A 223 6.30 5.19 -6.10
CA ASN A 223 6.85 6.48 -5.69
C ASN A 223 6.58 6.82 -4.21
N ASN A 224 5.66 6.08 -3.57
CA ASN A 224 5.27 6.30 -2.18
C ASN A 224 6.20 5.59 -1.18
N VAL A 225 7.21 4.83 -1.67
CA VAL A 225 8.25 4.26 -0.80
C VAL A 225 8.96 5.38 -0.06
N LYS A 226 9.14 5.22 1.26
CA LYS A 226 9.77 6.24 2.08
C LYS A 226 11.19 6.53 1.63
N GLY A 227 11.45 7.78 1.28
CA GLY A 227 12.77 8.33 1.00
C GLY A 227 13.13 9.42 1.99
N VAL A 228 14.39 9.46 2.42
CA VAL A 228 14.94 10.51 3.29
C VAL A 228 16.18 11.06 2.59
N THR A 229 16.15 12.34 2.25
CA THR A 229 17.28 13.03 1.61
C THR A 229 18.10 13.76 2.67
N ALA A 230 19.39 13.43 2.73
CA ALA A 230 20.37 14.09 3.57
C ALA A 230 21.66 14.28 2.76
N GLU A 231 22.28 15.45 2.86
CA GLU A 231 23.56 15.78 2.20
C GLU A 231 23.57 15.47 0.68
N GLY A 232 22.45 15.70 0.01
CA GLY A 232 22.31 15.46 -1.44
C GLY A 232 22.15 14.00 -1.85
N LYS A 233 22.08 13.07 -0.89
CA LYS A 233 21.81 11.65 -1.12
C LYS A 233 20.45 11.27 -0.59
N THR A 234 19.71 10.44 -1.34
CA THR A 234 18.42 9.94 -0.91
C THR A 234 18.54 8.48 -0.50
N THR A 235 18.18 8.22 0.75
CA THR A 235 18.06 6.86 1.30
C THR A 235 16.64 6.43 1.24
N TYR A 236 16.37 5.27 0.66
CA TYR A 236 15.05 4.66 0.53
C TYR A 236 14.88 3.50 1.49
N TYR A 237 13.62 3.26 1.85
CA TYR A 237 13.21 2.15 2.73
C TYR A 237 12.17 1.26 2.03
N PRO A 238 12.62 0.38 1.09
CA PRO A 238 11.73 -0.58 0.45
C PRO A 238 11.07 -1.49 1.48
N LEU A 239 9.86 -1.95 1.15
CA LEU A 239 9.06 -2.84 2.00
C LEU A 239 8.98 -4.23 1.39
N PHE A 240 9.14 -5.23 2.23
CA PHE A 240 9.02 -6.64 1.88
C PHE A 240 7.94 -7.28 2.73
N GLY A 241 7.11 -8.11 2.13
CA GLY A 241 6.04 -8.74 2.88
C GLY A 241 5.23 -9.74 2.08
N ILE A 242 4.14 -10.19 2.68
CA ILE A 242 3.22 -11.15 2.09
C ILE A 242 1.92 -10.44 1.75
N LYS A 243 1.45 -10.67 0.55
CA LYS A 243 0.20 -10.08 0.05
C LYS A 243 -0.96 -10.32 1.02
N GLY A 244 -1.60 -9.23 1.46
CA GLY A 244 -2.78 -9.27 2.28
C GLY A 244 -2.60 -9.80 3.71
N LYS A 245 -1.36 -10.00 4.19
CA LYS A 245 -1.12 -10.58 5.53
C LYS A 245 -0.16 -9.76 6.39
N THR A 246 0.66 -8.90 5.80
CA THR A 246 1.76 -8.20 6.50
C THR A 246 1.28 -6.98 7.27
N LEU A 247 0.51 -6.14 6.62
CA LEU A 247 0.00 -4.89 7.15
C LEU A 247 -1.50 -5.02 7.41
N ALA A 248 -2.04 -4.13 8.20
CA ALA A 248 -3.47 -4.00 8.40
C ALA A 248 -3.91 -2.55 8.24
N GLY A 249 -5.10 -2.36 7.71
CA GLY A 249 -5.66 -1.03 7.57
C GLY A 249 -7.17 -1.06 7.50
N GLY A 250 -7.77 0.00 7.99
CA GLY A 250 -9.17 0.32 7.82
C GLY A 250 -9.30 1.61 7.05
N VAL A 251 -10.16 1.64 6.03
CA VAL A 251 -10.44 2.84 5.24
C VAL A 251 -11.95 3.00 5.18
N SER A 252 -12.44 4.22 5.37
CA SER A 252 -13.85 4.52 5.14
C SER A 252 -14.21 4.20 3.68
N SER A 253 -15.24 3.39 3.50
CA SER A 253 -15.73 3.03 2.16
C SER A 253 -16.40 4.19 1.41
N ASP A 254 -16.69 5.28 2.12
CA ASP A 254 -17.42 6.40 1.60
C ASP A 254 -16.60 7.69 1.76
N LEU A 255 -16.36 8.37 0.65
CA LEU A 255 -15.95 9.77 0.66
C LEU A 255 -17.21 10.60 0.93
N ASN A 256 -17.36 11.08 2.16
CA ASN A 256 -18.49 11.93 2.53
C ASN A 256 -18.44 13.23 1.73
N THR A 257 -19.03 13.23 0.54
CA THR A 257 -19.00 14.35 -0.38
C THR A 257 -20.28 15.17 -0.25
N THR A 258 -20.16 16.46 -0.01
CA THR A 258 -21.29 17.37 0.14
C THR A 258 -21.12 18.59 -0.78
N PRO A 259 -22.08 18.86 -1.68
CA PRO A 259 -22.10 20.09 -2.44
C PRO A 259 -22.69 21.22 -1.61
N TYR A 260 -22.20 22.44 -1.77
CA TYR A 260 -22.82 23.63 -1.21
C TYR A 260 -22.56 24.86 -2.07
N LYS A 261 -23.47 25.84 -2.00
CA LYS A 261 -23.33 27.12 -2.67
C LYS A 261 -22.98 28.20 -1.64
N PRO A 262 -21.87 28.92 -1.82
CA PRO A 262 -21.55 30.05 -0.95
C PRO A 262 -22.53 31.21 -1.20
N GLU A 263 -22.80 31.98 -0.15
CA GLU A 263 -23.76 33.12 -0.24
C GLU A 263 -23.26 34.26 -1.14
N LYS A 264 -21.93 34.36 -1.33
CA LYS A 264 -21.31 35.49 -2.03
C LYS A 264 -21.17 35.32 -3.55
N ASN A 265 -21.39 34.12 -4.09
CA ASN A 265 -21.27 33.85 -5.52
C ASN A 265 -22.18 32.68 -5.95
N PHE A 266 -22.36 32.52 -7.28
CA PHE A 266 -23.20 31.48 -7.86
C PHE A 266 -22.46 30.13 -8.07
N ASN A 267 -21.20 30.07 -7.73
CA ASN A 267 -20.39 28.85 -7.91
C ASN A 267 -20.83 27.74 -6.97
N THR A 268 -20.63 26.49 -7.38
CA THR A 268 -20.89 25.32 -6.52
C THR A 268 -19.56 24.79 -6.00
N ARG A 269 -19.49 24.64 -4.69
CA ARG A 269 -18.33 24.04 -4.01
C ARG A 269 -18.64 22.63 -3.57
N TYR A 270 -17.65 21.76 -3.72
CA TYR A 270 -17.68 20.36 -3.30
C TYR A 270 -16.64 20.14 -2.25
N LYS A 271 -17.05 19.61 -1.11
CA LYS A 271 -16.15 19.19 -0.03
C LYS A 271 -16.40 17.74 0.30
N GLY A 272 -15.33 17.03 0.61
CA GLY A 272 -15.44 15.64 1.04
C GLY A 272 -14.23 15.24 1.86
N TYR A 273 -14.36 14.15 2.62
CA TYR A 273 -13.27 13.59 3.38
C TYR A 273 -13.40 12.07 3.47
N GLY A 274 -12.26 11.39 3.58
CA GLY A 274 -12.16 9.98 3.90
C GLY A 274 -11.33 9.79 5.16
N LEU A 275 -11.68 8.78 5.94
CA LEU A 275 -10.95 8.38 7.14
C LEU A 275 -10.15 7.11 6.88
N TYR A 276 -8.99 6.99 7.51
CA TYR A 276 -8.17 5.80 7.40
C TYR A 276 -7.31 5.58 8.65
N GLY A 277 -6.95 4.33 8.86
CA GLY A 277 -5.98 3.90 9.86
C GLY A 277 -5.08 2.83 9.29
N VAL A 278 -3.81 2.83 9.66
CA VAL A 278 -2.82 1.86 9.18
C VAL A 278 -2.01 1.29 10.35
N GLY A 279 -1.65 0.01 10.26
CA GLY A 279 -0.87 -0.67 11.29
C GLY A 279 -0.05 -1.82 10.72
N ALA A 280 0.96 -2.24 11.49
CA ALA A 280 1.76 -3.42 11.21
C ALA A 280 1.60 -4.42 12.38
N PRO A 281 0.52 -5.22 12.39
CA PRO A 281 0.27 -6.16 13.47
C PRO A 281 1.27 -7.30 13.50
N ARG A 282 1.83 -7.66 12.35
CA ARG A 282 2.80 -8.75 12.18
C ARG A 282 4.15 -8.22 11.74
N ALA A 283 4.93 -7.76 12.72
CA ALA A 283 6.29 -7.26 12.47
C ALA A 283 7.20 -8.32 11.85
N ASP A 284 7.02 -9.58 12.22
CA ASP A 284 7.73 -10.75 11.70
C ASP A 284 7.48 -11.03 10.22
N PHE A 285 6.36 -10.53 9.67
CA PHE A 285 6.04 -10.63 8.23
C PHE A 285 6.38 -9.35 7.45
N LEU A 286 6.94 -8.35 8.13
CA LEU A 286 7.35 -7.10 7.51
C LEU A 286 8.87 -7.02 7.48
N GLY A 287 9.41 -6.85 6.29
CA GLY A 287 10.82 -6.55 6.06
C GLY A 287 11.02 -5.14 5.55
N SER A 288 12.16 -4.56 5.85
CA SER A 288 12.62 -3.33 5.24
C SER A 288 14.14 -3.34 5.13
N ALA A 289 14.66 -2.57 4.19
CA ALA A 289 16.09 -2.37 4.02
C ALA A 289 16.41 -0.88 3.92
N LYS A 290 17.59 -0.49 4.38
CA LYS A 290 18.10 0.86 4.19
C LYS A 290 18.99 0.89 2.96
N VAL A 291 18.51 1.47 1.87
CA VAL A 291 19.21 1.44 0.58
C VAL A 291 19.45 2.85 0.03
N GLU A 292 20.58 3.04 -0.62
CA GLU A 292 20.90 4.24 -1.39
C GLU A 292 21.01 3.83 -2.87
N ALA A 293 20.19 4.46 -3.71
CA ALA A 293 20.18 4.20 -5.14
C ALA A 293 20.73 5.42 -5.87
N THR A 294 22.02 5.40 -6.20
CA THR A 294 22.66 6.45 -7.00
C THR A 294 22.71 6.00 -8.46
N MET A 295 21.89 6.62 -9.29
CA MET A 295 21.95 6.40 -10.74
C MET A 295 23.05 7.26 -11.33
N THR A 296 24.11 6.63 -11.86
CA THR A 296 25.10 7.33 -12.68
C THR A 296 24.77 7.06 -14.13
N ILE A 297 24.22 8.07 -14.80
CA ILE A 297 24.06 8.05 -16.25
C ILE A 297 25.39 8.52 -16.81
N GLY A 298 26.11 7.65 -17.53
CA GLY A 298 27.36 8.02 -18.18
C GLY A 298 27.15 9.24 -19.10
N GLN A 299 27.99 10.27 -18.92
CA GLN A 299 28.07 11.40 -19.83
C GLN A 299 28.76 10.99 -21.11
#